data_0f82e7d386bf3877f84c1a9a43d473f0
#
_entry.id   0f82e7d386bf3877f84c1a9a43d473f0
#
_cell.length_a   1.000
_cell.length_b   1.000
_cell.length_c   1.000
_cell.angle_alpha   90.00
_cell.angle_beta   90.00
_cell.angle_gamma   90.00
#
_symmetry.space_group_name_H-M   'P 1'
#
loop_
_entity.id
_entity.type
_entity.pdbx_description
1 polymer ?
#
loop_
_entity_poly.entity_id
_entity_poly.type
_entity_poly.pdbx_seq_one_letter_code
_entity_poly.pdbx_strand_id
1 'polypeptide(L)'
;MPQVFGPSANTIAKLSLVVIAFLVVGGLCALDAIHRSPYVRYTRIPQSQPVPFSHKHHTSLGIDCRYCHTAVEDSSFANVPPTRVCMNCHNLIWNDSPMLEPVRESWRSETPLEWNRVNDLPDFVYFNHSIHVDRGIACVTCHGQVDSMPLTWREHPLFMKWCVECHRAPEKFIRPADEVTNMDWAWPEGMSQAVDGPRLVAEAGIDQSNHQLTDCWICHR
;
A
#
# COMPACT_ATOMS: atom_id res chain seq x y z
N MET A 1 -68.92 -3.39 0.28
CA MET A 1 -67.99 -3.49 1.41
C MET A 1 -67.57 -2.06 1.75
N PRO A 2 -67.57 -1.67 3.04
CA PRO A 2 -67.10 -0.34 3.41
C PRO A 2 -65.61 -0.19 3.06
N GLN A 3 -65.28 0.96 2.50
CA GLN A 3 -63.91 1.29 2.15
C GLN A 3 -63.11 1.51 3.48
N VAL A 4 -62.15 0.68 3.73
CA VAL A 4 -61.34 0.69 4.98
C VAL A 4 -60.31 1.82 4.94
N PHE A 5 -59.77 2.13 3.74
CA PHE A 5 -58.72 3.12 3.57
C PHE A 5 -59.25 4.40 2.90
N GLY A 6 -58.79 5.56 3.31
CA GLY A 6 -59.11 6.84 2.70
C GLY A 6 -58.55 6.99 1.29
N PRO A 7 -59.05 7.97 0.45
CA PRO A 7 -58.62 8.14 -0.93
C PRO A 7 -57.13 8.36 -1.14
N SER A 8 -56.44 8.93 -0.15
CA SER A 8 -55.00 9.20 -0.19
C SER A 8 -54.11 8.00 0.14
N ALA A 9 -54.68 6.89 0.64
CA ALA A 9 -53.91 5.73 1.13
C ALA A 9 -52.99 5.16 0.04
N ASN A 10 -53.47 5.03 -1.19
CA ASN A 10 -52.64 4.52 -2.31
C ASN A 10 -51.50 5.47 -2.66
N THR A 11 -51.71 6.79 -2.61
CA THR A 11 -50.66 7.77 -2.86
C THR A 11 -49.60 7.73 -1.77
N ILE A 12 -50.02 7.68 -0.51
CA ILE A 12 -49.11 7.54 0.65
C ILE A 12 -48.30 6.23 0.54
N ALA A 13 -48.94 5.12 0.22
CA ALA A 13 -48.25 3.84 0.05
C ALA A 13 -47.20 3.88 -1.09
N LYS A 14 -47.54 4.46 -2.23
CA LYS A 14 -46.55 4.62 -3.32
C LYS A 14 -45.39 5.51 -2.93
N LEU A 15 -45.69 6.66 -2.31
CA LEU A 15 -44.64 7.60 -1.87
C LEU A 15 -43.75 6.97 -0.81
N SER A 16 -44.33 6.24 0.16
CA SER A 16 -43.53 5.58 1.19
C SER A 16 -42.59 4.52 0.59
N LEU A 17 -43.05 3.72 -0.39
CA LEU A 17 -42.19 2.76 -1.08
C LEU A 17 -41.02 3.45 -1.83
N VAL A 18 -41.31 4.56 -2.52
CA VAL A 18 -40.29 5.35 -3.21
C VAL A 18 -39.28 5.91 -2.21
N VAL A 19 -39.76 6.50 -1.11
CA VAL A 19 -38.87 7.05 -0.06
C VAL A 19 -38.02 5.94 0.58
N ILE A 20 -38.59 4.78 0.89
CA ILE A 20 -37.86 3.65 1.43
C ILE A 20 -36.78 3.20 0.43
N ALA A 21 -37.13 3.07 -0.85
CA ALA A 21 -36.16 2.70 -1.88
C ALA A 21 -34.99 3.70 -1.94
N PHE A 22 -35.26 5.00 -1.92
CA PHE A 22 -34.22 6.04 -1.88
C PHE A 22 -33.37 5.96 -0.62
N LEU A 23 -33.96 5.72 0.56
CA LEU A 23 -33.21 5.59 1.80
C LEU A 23 -32.31 4.37 1.78
N VAL A 24 -32.80 3.23 1.28
CA VAL A 24 -31.99 2.00 1.17
C VAL A 24 -30.82 2.20 0.21
N VAL A 25 -31.11 2.67 -1.01
CA VAL A 25 -30.05 2.88 -2.02
C VAL A 25 -29.07 3.95 -1.55
N GLY A 26 -29.57 5.08 -1.06
CA GLY A 26 -28.73 6.16 -0.52
C GLY A 26 -27.88 5.71 0.67
N GLY A 27 -28.46 4.92 1.57
CA GLY A 27 -27.73 4.32 2.70
C GLY A 27 -26.60 3.39 2.25
N LEU A 28 -26.86 2.50 1.28
CA LEU A 28 -25.86 1.61 0.71
C LEU A 28 -24.72 2.40 0.01
N CYS A 29 -25.07 3.41 -0.76
CA CYS A 29 -24.07 4.29 -1.39
C CYS A 29 -23.23 5.05 -0.35
N ALA A 30 -23.85 5.55 0.70
CA ALA A 30 -23.15 6.23 1.78
C ALA A 30 -22.19 5.30 2.53
N LEU A 31 -22.64 4.07 2.84
CA LEU A 31 -21.80 3.05 3.48
C LEU A 31 -20.59 2.68 2.60
N ASP A 32 -20.79 2.50 1.30
CA ASP A 32 -19.69 2.22 0.36
C ASP A 32 -18.70 3.40 0.30
N ALA A 33 -19.19 4.64 0.23
CA ALA A 33 -18.37 5.84 0.24
C ALA A 33 -17.55 5.98 1.54
N ILE A 34 -18.16 5.72 2.69
CA ILE A 34 -17.48 5.74 3.99
C ILE A 34 -16.42 4.64 4.03
N HIS A 35 -16.76 3.42 3.62
CA HIS A 35 -15.84 2.29 3.61
C HIS A 35 -14.60 2.53 2.73
N ARG A 36 -14.76 3.25 1.62
CA ARG A 36 -13.66 3.62 0.71
C ARG A 36 -12.94 4.89 1.10
N SER A 37 -13.41 5.59 2.12
CA SER A 37 -12.79 6.85 2.51
C SER A 37 -11.35 6.66 3.01
N PRO A 38 -10.46 7.65 2.79
CA PRO A 38 -9.10 7.64 3.32
C PRO A 38 -9.06 7.45 4.83
N TYR A 39 -10.05 7.97 5.53
CA TYR A 39 -10.16 7.90 6.98
C TYR A 39 -10.31 6.45 7.50
N VAL A 40 -11.23 5.68 6.92
CA VAL A 40 -11.45 4.26 7.31
C VAL A 40 -10.27 3.39 6.89
N ARG A 41 -9.59 3.73 5.80
CA ARG A 41 -8.45 2.97 5.28
C ARG A 41 -7.10 3.46 5.77
N TYR A 42 -7.07 4.49 6.60
CA TYR A 42 -5.83 5.11 7.08
C TYR A 42 -4.87 5.48 5.94
N THR A 43 -5.43 5.86 4.78
CA THR A 43 -4.64 6.29 3.62
C THR A 43 -4.18 7.71 3.83
N ARG A 44 -2.87 7.97 3.72
CA ARG A 44 -2.22 9.25 3.98
C ARG A 44 -2.38 9.76 5.41
N ILE A 45 -2.63 8.83 6.33
CA ILE A 45 -2.72 9.12 7.76
C ILE A 45 -1.58 8.38 8.44
N PRO A 46 -0.59 9.09 9.03
CA PRO A 46 0.50 8.46 9.78
C PRO A 46 -0.05 7.62 10.94
N GLN A 47 0.48 6.43 11.10
CA GLN A 47 0.12 5.56 12.21
C GLN A 47 1.12 5.70 13.35
N SER A 48 0.62 5.61 14.59
CA SER A 48 1.45 5.57 15.78
C SER A 48 2.38 4.35 15.71
N GLN A 49 3.65 4.56 16.08
CA GLN A 49 4.69 3.54 16.11
C GLN A 49 5.37 3.53 17.48
N PRO A 50 5.96 2.41 17.93
CA PRO A 50 6.70 2.36 19.19
C PRO A 50 7.89 3.32 19.21
N VAL A 51 8.44 3.62 18.02
CA VAL A 51 9.48 4.63 17.82
C VAL A 51 9.03 5.52 16.66
N PRO A 52 9.10 6.85 16.77
CA PRO A 52 8.73 7.77 15.68
C PRO A 52 9.80 7.75 14.58
N PHE A 53 9.89 6.64 13.86
CA PHE A 53 10.87 6.43 12.81
C PHE A 53 10.58 7.32 11.59
N SER A 54 11.62 7.99 11.11
CA SER A 54 11.55 8.87 9.94
C SER A 54 12.38 8.31 8.78
N HIS A 55 11.73 7.85 7.73
CA HIS A 55 12.41 7.49 6.48
C HIS A 55 13.18 8.69 5.92
N LYS A 56 12.56 9.88 5.93
CA LYS A 56 13.17 11.10 5.42
C LYS A 56 14.57 11.36 5.99
N HIS A 57 14.76 11.19 7.29
CA HIS A 57 16.07 11.43 7.90
C HIS A 57 17.12 10.40 7.49
N HIS A 58 16.72 9.14 7.32
CA HIS A 58 17.65 8.06 6.97
C HIS A 58 18.01 8.09 5.48
N THR A 59 17.04 8.27 4.61
CA THR A 59 17.27 8.32 3.16
C THR A 59 18.06 9.55 2.74
N SER A 60 17.87 10.70 3.42
CA SER A 60 18.66 11.91 3.16
C SER A 60 20.16 11.75 3.50
N LEU A 61 20.52 10.70 4.26
CA LEU A 61 21.92 10.33 4.53
C LEU A 61 22.47 9.34 3.49
N GLY A 62 21.71 9.03 2.44
CA GLY A 62 22.10 8.08 1.41
C GLY A 62 21.95 6.61 1.80
N ILE A 63 21.19 6.28 2.85
CA ILE A 63 20.95 4.90 3.25
C ILE A 63 19.93 4.28 2.28
N ASP A 64 20.36 3.24 1.54
CA ASP A 64 19.52 2.50 0.61
C ASP A 64 18.40 1.71 1.35
N CYS A 65 17.26 1.56 0.69
CA CYS A 65 16.10 0.83 1.22
C CYS A 65 16.46 -0.59 1.67
N ARG A 66 17.30 -1.27 0.89
CA ARG A 66 17.74 -2.65 1.09
C ARG A 66 18.66 -2.84 2.29
N TYR A 67 19.25 -1.76 2.82
CA TYR A 67 20.01 -1.83 4.06
C TYR A 67 19.13 -2.26 5.25
N CYS A 68 17.89 -1.78 5.26
CA CYS A 68 16.91 -2.09 6.32
C CYS A 68 15.92 -3.18 5.88
N HIS A 69 15.44 -3.14 4.65
CA HIS A 69 14.50 -4.12 4.07
C HIS A 69 15.25 -5.21 3.31
N THR A 70 16.04 -5.98 4.05
CA THR A 70 17.05 -6.91 3.51
C THR A 70 16.49 -8.09 2.73
N ALA A 71 15.20 -8.40 2.85
CA ALA A 71 14.56 -9.54 2.20
C ALA A 71 13.68 -9.15 1.01
N VAL A 72 13.68 -7.87 0.60
CA VAL A 72 12.74 -7.35 -0.38
C VAL A 72 12.94 -7.94 -1.78
N GLU A 73 14.16 -8.34 -2.12
CA GLU A 73 14.51 -8.96 -3.40
C GLU A 73 14.38 -10.50 -3.38
N ASP A 74 14.39 -11.12 -2.19
CA ASP A 74 14.46 -12.58 -2.06
C ASP A 74 13.18 -13.21 -1.49
N SER A 75 12.30 -12.43 -0.87
CA SER A 75 11.16 -12.95 -0.11
C SER A 75 9.85 -12.27 -0.46
N SER A 76 8.76 -12.96 -0.16
CA SER A 76 7.41 -12.38 -0.22
C SER A 76 7.24 -11.23 0.78
N PHE A 77 7.94 -11.26 1.90
CA PHE A 77 7.92 -10.23 2.93
C PHE A 77 9.22 -9.42 2.90
N ALA A 78 9.11 -8.10 2.69
CA ALA A 78 10.26 -7.20 2.56
C ALA A 78 11.12 -7.10 3.83
N ASN A 79 10.62 -7.59 4.95
CA ASN A 79 11.19 -7.48 6.27
C ASN A 79 11.02 -6.09 6.92
N VAL A 80 10.79 -6.10 8.23
CA VAL A 80 10.99 -4.95 9.11
C VAL A 80 12.32 -5.17 9.81
N PRO A 81 13.26 -4.20 9.80
CA PRO A 81 14.61 -4.42 10.29
C PRO A 81 14.60 -4.81 11.78
N PRO A 82 15.37 -5.82 12.18
CA PRO A 82 15.53 -6.15 13.59
C PRO A 82 16.31 -5.03 14.31
N THR A 83 16.11 -4.89 15.61
CA THR A 83 16.72 -3.85 16.45
C THR A 83 18.21 -3.68 16.27
N ARG A 84 18.94 -4.77 16.00
CA ARG A 84 20.39 -4.74 15.73
C ARG A 84 20.78 -3.82 14.57
N VAL A 85 19.92 -3.71 13.54
CA VAL A 85 20.19 -2.83 12.39
C VAL A 85 20.15 -1.36 12.84
N CYS A 86 19.24 -0.99 13.70
CA CYS A 86 19.19 0.34 14.32
C CYS A 86 20.45 0.61 15.14
N MET A 87 20.88 -0.37 15.92
CA MET A 87 22.01 -0.28 16.83
C MET A 87 23.37 -0.25 16.12
N ASN A 88 23.46 -0.56 14.83
CA ASN A 88 24.70 -0.36 14.06
C ASN A 88 25.16 1.10 14.09
N CYS A 89 24.22 2.04 14.17
CA CYS A 89 24.49 3.47 14.25
C CYS A 89 24.09 4.07 15.60
N HIS A 90 22.92 3.69 16.13
CA HIS A 90 22.34 4.30 17.33
C HIS A 90 22.98 3.85 18.65
N ASN A 91 23.95 2.99 18.63
CA ASN A 91 24.84 2.79 19.78
C ASN A 91 25.82 3.96 20.00
N LEU A 92 26.04 4.80 18.98
CA LEU A 92 26.93 5.97 19.02
C LEU A 92 26.16 7.28 18.71
N ILE A 93 25.25 7.24 17.72
CA ILE A 93 24.50 8.42 17.26
C ILE A 93 23.17 8.49 17.99
N TRP A 94 22.88 9.63 18.66
CA TRP A 94 21.68 9.84 19.47
C TRP A 94 21.49 8.79 20.57
N ASN A 95 22.56 8.22 21.06
CA ASN A 95 22.54 7.12 22.01
C ASN A 95 21.74 7.41 23.29
N ASP A 96 21.74 8.67 23.74
CA ASP A 96 21.05 9.13 24.95
C ASP A 96 19.65 9.74 24.68
N SER A 97 19.22 9.80 23.42
CA SER A 97 17.92 10.38 23.06
C SER A 97 16.75 9.61 23.70
N PRO A 98 15.82 10.28 24.39
CA PRO A 98 14.61 9.64 24.93
C PRO A 98 13.74 8.97 23.85
N MET A 99 13.77 9.47 22.61
CA MET A 99 13.03 8.90 21.48
C MET A 99 13.50 7.50 21.12
N LEU A 100 14.77 7.18 21.40
CA LEU A 100 15.38 5.88 21.12
C LEU A 100 15.35 4.94 22.32
N GLU A 101 14.75 5.32 23.44
CA GLU A 101 14.67 4.43 24.62
C GLU A 101 13.98 3.10 24.29
N PRO A 102 12.88 3.04 23.50
CA PRO A 102 12.30 1.75 23.12
C PRO A 102 13.26 0.87 22.31
N VAL A 103 14.12 1.49 21.47
CA VAL A 103 15.15 0.74 20.70
C VAL A 103 16.20 0.16 21.64
N ARG A 104 16.71 0.96 22.58
CA ARG A 104 17.69 0.50 23.57
C ARG A 104 17.13 -0.58 24.48
N GLU A 105 15.88 -0.43 24.91
CA GLU A 105 15.21 -1.45 25.72
C GLU A 105 15.05 -2.76 24.94
N SER A 106 14.55 -2.68 23.70
CA SER A 106 14.47 -3.83 22.79
C SER A 106 15.84 -4.53 22.63
N TRP A 107 16.92 -3.75 22.55
CA TRP A 107 18.27 -4.28 22.44
C TRP A 107 18.73 -4.97 23.72
N ARG A 108 18.47 -4.38 24.90
CA ARG A 108 18.88 -4.93 26.20
C ARG A 108 18.09 -6.19 26.60
N SER A 109 16.78 -6.18 26.30
CA SER A 109 15.88 -7.28 26.66
C SER A 109 15.80 -8.37 25.61
N GLU A 110 16.44 -8.19 24.45
CA GLU A 110 16.33 -9.07 23.28
C GLU A 110 14.87 -9.27 22.80
N THR A 111 13.98 -8.34 23.15
CA THR A 111 12.58 -8.38 22.77
C THR A 111 12.35 -7.50 21.55
N PRO A 112 11.80 -8.03 20.44
CA PRO A 112 11.56 -7.25 19.23
C PRO A 112 10.62 -6.07 19.46
N LEU A 113 10.85 -4.98 18.71
CA LEU A 113 9.89 -3.86 18.65
C LEU A 113 8.62 -4.31 17.94
N GLU A 114 7.48 -4.05 18.54
CA GLU A 114 6.15 -4.35 17.99
C GLU A 114 5.69 -3.20 17.06
N TRP A 115 6.14 -3.24 15.83
CA TRP A 115 5.76 -2.25 14.82
C TRP A 115 4.33 -2.43 14.33
N ASN A 116 3.58 -1.34 14.25
CA ASN A 116 2.30 -1.34 13.55
C ASN A 116 2.53 -1.42 12.04
N ARG A 117 1.95 -2.42 11.39
CA ARG A 117 2.04 -2.59 9.93
C ARG A 117 1.23 -1.49 9.24
N VAL A 118 1.93 -0.60 8.54
CA VAL A 118 1.31 0.51 7.82
C VAL A 118 0.68 0.03 6.51
N ASN A 119 1.43 -0.78 5.75
CA ASN A 119 0.95 -1.43 4.54
C ASN A 119 0.62 -2.89 4.88
N ASP A 120 -0.65 -3.13 5.17
CA ASP A 120 -1.15 -4.43 5.60
C ASP A 120 -2.27 -4.87 4.66
N LEU A 121 -2.13 -6.07 4.09
CA LEU A 121 -3.12 -6.71 3.24
C LEU A 121 -3.89 -7.74 4.08
N PRO A 122 -5.15 -8.03 3.73
CA PRO A 122 -5.89 -9.12 4.37
C PRO A 122 -5.18 -10.47 4.19
N ASP A 123 -5.27 -11.34 5.18
CA ASP A 123 -4.57 -12.64 5.21
C ASP A 123 -4.88 -13.56 4.02
N PHE A 124 -6.00 -13.34 3.33
CA PHE A 124 -6.37 -14.08 2.13
C PHE A 124 -5.74 -13.53 0.84
N VAL A 125 -4.89 -12.49 0.93
CA VAL A 125 -4.16 -11.92 -0.20
C VAL A 125 -2.68 -12.26 -0.08
N TYR A 126 -2.19 -13.05 -1.00
CA TYR A 126 -0.79 -13.50 -1.03
C TYR A 126 0.02 -12.60 -1.96
N PHE A 127 0.68 -11.62 -1.35
CA PHE A 127 1.55 -10.70 -2.05
C PHE A 127 3.01 -11.14 -1.92
N ASN A 128 3.78 -10.98 -2.98
CA ASN A 128 5.20 -11.30 -2.98
C ASN A 128 6.03 -10.09 -3.46
N HIS A 129 6.85 -9.51 -2.57
CA HIS A 129 7.71 -8.38 -2.90
C HIS A 129 8.76 -8.75 -3.94
N SER A 130 9.49 -9.87 -3.77
CA SER A 130 10.62 -10.19 -4.63
C SER A 130 10.22 -10.24 -6.12
N ILE A 131 9.09 -10.87 -6.44
CA ILE A 131 8.61 -10.94 -7.83
C ILE A 131 8.34 -9.54 -8.41
N HIS A 132 7.77 -8.62 -7.62
CA HIS A 132 7.47 -7.26 -8.11
C HIS A 132 8.74 -6.45 -8.30
N VAL A 133 9.68 -6.54 -7.36
CA VAL A 133 10.97 -5.84 -7.42
C VAL A 133 11.80 -6.35 -8.59
N ASP A 134 11.94 -7.67 -8.75
CA ASP A 134 12.66 -8.30 -9.85
C ASP A 134 12.09 -7.95 -11.24
N ARG A 135 10.78 -7.70 -11.29
CA ARG A 135 10.09 -7.30 -12.52
C ARG A 135 10.06 -5.79 -12.74
N GLY A 136 10.86 -5.01 -12.00
CA GLY A 136 11.00 -3.58 -12.20
C GLY A 136 9.83 -2.74 -11.70
N ILE A 137 9.06 -3.22 -10.72
CA ILE A 137 8.04 -2.42 -10.06
C ILE A 137 8.67 -1.67 -8.89
N ALA A 138 8.72 -0.36 -9.01
CA ALA A 138 9.40 0.48 -8.05
C ALA A 138 8.68 0.60 -6.70
N CYS A 139 9.47 0.80 -5.64
CA CYS A 139 8.97 1.03 -4.28
C CYS A 139 7.94 2.18 -4.24
N VAL A 140 8.23 3.28 -4.94
CA VAL A 140 7.36 4.46 -5.02
C VAL A 140 5.98 4.16 -5.60
N THR A 141 5.87 3.19 -6.50
CA THR A 141 4.59 2.82 -7.12
C THR A 141 3.56 2.35 -6.11
N CYS A 142 4.00 1.64 -5.06
CA CYS A 142 3.12 1.10 -4.02
C CYS A 142 3.16 1.92 -2.73
N HIS A 143 4.33 2.41 -2.34
CA HIS A 143 4.55 3.08 -1.07
C HIS A 143 4.49 4.61 -1.14
N GLY A 144 4.38 5.19 -2.35
CA GLY A 144 4.50 6.64 -2.54
C GLY A 144 5.93 7.11 -2.26
N GLN A 145 6.13 8.39 -2.06
CA GLN A 145 7.44 9.00 -1.73
C GLN A 145 7.79 8.75 -0.25
N VAL A 146 7.96 7.47 0.11
CA VAL A 146 8.22 7.07 1.50
C VAL A 146 9.54 7.62 2.03
N ASP A 147 10.51 7.83 1.16
CA ASP A 147 11.80 8.48 1.45
C ASP A 147 11.65 9.91 1.98
N SER A 148 10.59 10.60 1.62
CA SER A 148 10.28 11.95 2.09
C SER A 148 9.36 11.99 3.31
N MET A 149 8.87 10.82 3.77
CA MET A 149 7.93 10.75 4.90
C MET A 149 8.63 10.91 6.25
N PRO A 150 8.26 11.94 7.05
CA PRO A 150 8.75 12.07 8.43
C PRO A 150 8.17 11.01 9.37
N LEU A 151 6.93 10.60 9.13
CA LEU A 151 6.26 9.44 9.73
C LEU A 151 5.57 8.69 8.60
N THR A 152 5.68 7.38 8.63
CA THR A 152 5.18 6.54 7.53
C THR A 152 3.67 6.47 7.51
N TRP A 153 3.09 6.64 6.33
CA TRP A 153 1.68 6.38 6.06
C TRP A 153 1.50 5.47 4.84
N ARG A 154 0.33 4.87 4.75
CA ARG A 154 -0.10 4.14 3.55
C ARG A 154 -0.50 5.13 2.47
N GLU A 155 0.13 5.07 1.30
CA GLU A 155 -0.19 6.00 0.19
C GLU A 155 -1.45 5.56 -0.56
N HIS A 156 -1.60 4.26 -0.82
CA HIS A 156 -2.70 3.71 -1.59
C HIS A 156 -3.61 2.81 -0.74
N PRO A 157 -4.93 2.76 -1.02
CA PRO A 157 -5.87 1.96 -0.24
C PRO A 157 -5.70 0.44 -0.44
N LEU A 158 -4.92 0.02 -1.44
CA LEU A 158 -4.61 -1.38 -1.77
C LEU A 158 -5.85 -2.26 -1.98
N PHE A 159 -6.92 -1.69 -2.57
CA PHE A 159 -8.07 -2.48 -3.01
C PHE A 159 -7.69 -3.38 -4.19
N MET A 160 -8.39 -4.51 -4.33
CA MET A 160 -8.20 -5.42 -5.47
C MET A 160 -8.20 -4.70 -6.83
N LYS A 161 -9.10 -3.71 -7.02
CA LYS A 161 -9.14 -2.89 -8.24
C LYS A 161 -7.80 -2.25 -8.55
N TRP A 162 -7.12 -1.69 -7.53
CA TRP A 162 -5.82 -1.02 -7.69
C TRP A 162 -4.74 -2.01 -8.15
N CYS A 163 -4.68 -3.21 -7.55
CA CYS A 163 -3.75 -4.25 -7.98
C CYS A 163 -4.04 -4.72 -9.42
N VAL A 164 -5.31 -4.96 -9.73
CA VAL A 164 -5.75 -5.42 -11.06
C VAL A 164 -5.50 -4.38 -12.16
N GLU A 165 -5.53 -3.08 -11.86
CA GLU A 165 -5.17 -2.03 -12.83
C GLU A 165 -3.71 -2.18 -13.29
N CYS A 166 -2.78 -2.45 -12.35
CA CYS A 166 -1.39 -2.73 -12.68
C CYS A 166 -1.23 -4.07 -13.43
N HIS A 167 -1.86 -5.12 -12.93
CA HIS A 167 -1.77 -6.46 -13.54
C HIS A 167 -2.38 -6.54 -14.95
N ARG A 168 -3.31 -5.65 -15.30
CA ARG A 168 -3.86 -5.55 -16.67
C ARG A 168 -2.98 -4.76 -17.63
N ALA A 169 -2.15 -3.88 -17.12
CA ALA A 169 -1.36 -2.96 -17.91
C ALA A 169 0.00 -2.66 -17.23
N PRO A 170 0.83 -3.70 -16.97
CA PRO A 170 2.10 -3.55 -16.26
C PRO A 170 3.06 -2.60 -16.96
N GLU A 171 2.95 -2.46 -18.28
CA GLU A 171 3.73 -1.53 -19.08
C GLU A 171 3.60 -0.07 -18.63
N LYS A 172 2.55 0.27 -17.92
CA LYS A 172 2.32 1.63 -17.38
C LYS A 172 3.06 1.90 -16.07
N PHE A 173 3.61 0.88 -15.44
CA PHE A 173 4.13 0.96 -14.07
C PHE A 173 5.58 0.49 -13.95
N ILE A 174 6.05 -0.31 -14.91
CA ILE A 174 7.39 -0.89 -14.93
C ILE A 174 8.45 0.19 -15.23
N ARG A 175 9.63 0.03 -14.64
CA ARG A 175 10.85 0.79 -14.94
C ARG A 175 12.06 -0.17 -14.99
N PRO A 176 13.25 0.29 -15.36
CA PRO A 176 14.47 -0.52 -15.27
C PRO A 176 14.65 -1.09 -13.87
N ALA A 177 15.05 -2.36 -13.76
CA ALA A 177 15.13 -3.07 -12.49
C ALA A 177 16.18 -2.48 -11.51
N ASP A 178 17.23 -1.88 -12.02
CA ASP A 178 18.24 -1.17 -11.26
C ASP A 178 17.75 0.16 -10.66
N GLU A 179 16.60 0.65 -11.12
CA GLU A 179 16.00 1.92 -10.66
C GLU A 179 14.81 1.72 -9.71
N VAL A 180 14.54 0.51 -9.24
CA VAL A 180 13.36 0.22 -8.40
C VAL A 180 13.40 0.91 -7.03
N THR A 181 14.60 1.14 -6.49
CA THR A 181 14.81 1.83 -5.21
C THR A 181 15.00 3.34 -5.36
N ASN A 182 15.22 3.83 -6.59
CA ASN A 182 15.38 5.25 -6.86
C ASN A 182 14.02 5.95 -6.83
N MET A 183 13.75 6.68 -5.77
CA MET A 183 12.44 7.31 -5.54
C MET A 183 12.17 8.50 -6.48
N ASP A 184 13.24 9.17 -6.93
CA ASP A 184 13.19 10.37 -7.80
C ASP A 184 13.42 10.03 -9.28
N TRP A 185 13.46 8.75 -9.61
CA TRP A 185 13.73 8.34 -10.99
C TRP A 185 12.68 8.86 -11.97
N ALA A 186 13.16 9.40 -13.07
CA ALA A 186 12.36 9.84 -14.21
C ALA A 186 12.94 9.27 -15.50
N TRP A 187 12.11 9.15 -16.53
CA TRP A 187 12.57 8.70 -17.83
C TRP A 187 13.63 9.63 -18.40
N PRO A 188 14.75 9.08 -18.91
CA PRO A 188 15.74 9.85 -19.64
C PRO A 188 15.13 10.59 -20.84
N GLU A 189 15.80 11.64 -21.31
CA GLU A 189 15.37 12.39 -22.48
C GLU A 189 15.22 11.46 -23.70
N GLY A 190 14.10 11.59 -24.41
CA GLY A 190 13.77 10.76 -25.57
C GLY A 190 13.12 9.40 -25.24
N MET A 191 13.03 9.03 -23.96
CA MET A 191 12.35 7.82 -23.49
C MET A 191 11.03 8.16 -22.80
N SER A 192 10.10 7.21 -22.78
CA SER A 192 8.82 7.40 -22.12
C SER A 192 8.14 6.10 -21.72
N GLN A 193 7.29 6.16 -20.71
CA GLN A 193 6.52 5.00 -20.27
C GLN A 193 5.69 4.35 -21.39
N ALA A 194 5.13 5.16 -22.29
CA ALA A 194 4.29 4.67 -23.38
C ALA A 194 5.08 3.90 -24.45
N VAL A 195 6.34 4.25 -24.68
CA VAL A 195 7.20 3.64 -25.70
C VAL A 195 8.06 2.51 -25.10
N ASP A 196 8.69 2.78 -23.98
CA ASP A 196 9.67 1.87 -23.38
C ASP A 196 9.03 0.86 -22.39
N GLY A 197 7.88 1.17 -21.81
CA GLY A 197 7.18 0.26 -20.91
C GLY A 197 6.90 -1.12 -21.53
N PRO A 198 6.32 -1.21 -22.74
CA PRO A 198 6.12 -2.51 -23.42
C PRO A 198 7.42 -3.29 -23.66
N ARG A 199 8.52 -2.59 -23.97
CA ARG A 199 9.84 -3.21 -24.12
C ARG A 199 10.33 -3.80 -22.81
N LEU A 200 10.25 -3.04 -21.72
CA LEU A 200 10.64 -3.52 -20.39
C LEU A 200 9.78 -4.70 -19.90
N VAL A 201 8.48 -4.72 -20.20
CA VAL A 201 7.59 -5.87 -19.91
C VAL A 201 8.09 -7.13 -20.63
N ALA A 202 8.49 -7.01 -21.89
CA ALA A 202 9.03 -8.13 -22.66
C ALA A 202 10.39 -8.59 -22.10
N GLU A 203 11.30 -7.66 -21.81
CA GLU A 203 12.60 -7.94 -21.21
C GLU A 203 12.49 -8.60 -19.84
N ALA A 204 11.54 -8.14 -19.01
CA ALA A 204 11.24 -8.74 -17.73
C ALA A 204 10.53 -10.10 -17.82
N GLY A 205 10.15 -10.56 -19.00
CA GLY A 205 9.47 -11.83 -19.21
C GLY A 205 8.07 -11.89 -18.59
N ILE A 206 7.36 -10.74 -18.58
CA ILE A 206 5.99 -10.67 -18.07
C ILE A 206 5.02 -11.06 -19.19
N ASP A 207 4.41 -12.24 -19.03
CA ASP A 207 3.46 -12.74 -20.02
C ASP A 207 2.04 -12.17 -19.78
N GLN A 208 1.57 -11.38 -20.74
CA GLN A 208 0.23 -10.80 -20.74
C GLN A 208 -0.76 -11.56 -21.66
N SER A 209 -0.27 -12.53 -22.46
CA SER A 209 -1.05 -13.13 -23.55
C SER A 209 -2.20 -14.05 -23.08
N ASN A 210 -2.08 -14.64 -21.91
CA ASN A 210 -3.00 -15.68 -21.41
C ASN A 210 -3.82 -15.23 -20.18
N HIS A 211 -3.84 -13.95 -19.85
CA HIS A 211 -4.55 -13.35 -18.71
C HIS A 211 -4.14 -13.90 -17.33
N GLN A 212 -3.07 -14.69 -17.21
CA GLN A 212 -2.63 -15.26 -15.93
C GLN A 212 -2.45 -14.23 -14.82
N LEU A 213 -1.99 -13.03 -15.15
CA LEU A 213 -1.77 -11.96 -14.18
C LEU A 213 -3.07 -11.50 -13.47
N THR A 214 -4.24 -11.82 -14.01
CA THR A 214 -5.54 -11.41 -13.45
C THR A 214 -6.37 -12.58 -12.95
N ASP A 215 -5.81 -13.80 -12.96
CA ASP A 215 -6.47 -14.96 -12.39
C ASP A 215 -6.58 -14.82 -10.87
N CYS A 216 -7.70 -15.29 -10.31
CA CYS A 216 -7.97 -15.13 -8.87
C CYS A 216 -6.87 -15.76 -8.00
N TRP A 217 -6.32 -16.90 -8.42
CA TRP A 217 -5.30 -17.65 -7.66
C TRP A 217 -3.92 -16.97 -7.63
N ILE A 218 -3.66 -15.97 -8.47
CA ILE A 218 -2.41 -15.15 -8.41
C ILE A 218 -2.32 -14.42 -7.08
N CYS A 219 -3.44 -13.93 -6.59
CA CYS A 219 -3.52 -13.14 -5.35
C CYS A 219 -4.22 -13.90 -4.21
N HIS A 220 -5.09 -14.87 -4.51
CA HIS A 220 -5.91 -15.59 -3.53
C HIS A 220 -5.64 -17.09 -3.60
N ARG A 221 -5.32 -17.70 -2.46
CA ARG A 221 -5.06 -19.15 -2.32
C ARG A 221 -5.82 -19.72 -1.14
#